data_49982fea22e13d333912e98bc25364f0
#
_entry.id   49982fea22e13d333912e98bc25364f0
#
_cell.length_a   1.000
_cell.length_b   1.000
_cell.length_c   1.000
_cell.angle_alpha   90.00
_cell.angle_beta   90.00
_cell.angle_gamma   90.00
#
_symmetry.space_group_name_H-M   'P 1'
#
loop_
_entity.id
_entity.type
_entity.pdbx_description
1 polymer ?
#
loop_
_entity_poly.entity_id
_entity_poly.type
_entity_poly.pdbx_seq_one_letter_code
_entity_poly.pdbx_strand_id
1 'polypeptide(L)'
;MSDNDHFERATDMDSHPVDRAPTQADDCRRQRVIDAAMQVFLSYGYKRATMDDIARTADMSRPALYLHFKNKTDIFRAVADHMFELALESTSLSLAQNGSLADRINGAIDTVMINLICQINSSAHGEELLDLKNSLAADLVAGWHNAVAAMFRDTIAADARQRGIDLSARGLTAATLAEMLMDGLEGMKRRVSDADSQRKAARQLVRIVELAIA
;
A
#
# COMPACT_ATOMS: atom_id res chain seq x y z
N MET A 1 0.34 -45.19 66.87
CA MET A 1 -0.85 -44.57 66.39
C MET A 1 -0.36 -43.34 65.69
N SER A 2 -0.32 -43.48 64.42
CA SER A 2 0.43 -42.60 63.51
C SER A 2 -0.56 -41.84 62.64
N ASP A 3 -0.56 -40.57 62.72
CA ASP A 3 -1.24 -39.72 61.76
C ASP A 3 -0.24 -39.21 60.75
N ASN A 4 -0.53 -39.49 59.52
CA ASN A 4 0.28 -39.24 58.35
C ASN A 4 -0.37 -38.07 57.60
N ASP A 5 0.14 -36.87 57.81
CA ASP A 5 -0.31 -35.66 57.07
C ASP A 5 0.39 -35.65 55.71
N HIS A 6 -0.38 -35.88 54.67
CA HIS A 6 0.04 -35.71 53.28
C HIS A 6 -0.16 -34.27 52.87
N PHE A 7 0.95 -33.57 52.75
CA PHE A 7 1.02 -32.19 52.18
C PHE A 7 1.01 -32.32 50.66
N GLU A 8 -0.12 -32.10 50.04
CA GLU A 8 -0.29 -31.99 48.60
C GLU A 8 0.30 -30.67 48.13
N ARG A 9 1.41 -30.74 47.39
CA ARG A 9 1.96 -29.61 46.64
C ARG A 9 1.09 -29.34 45.44
N ALA A 10 0.38 -28.22 45.46
CA ALA A 10 -0.23 -27.63 44.26
C ALA A 10 0.87 -27.28 43.27
N THR A 11 0.86 -27.96 42.15
CA THR A 11 1.68 -27.63 40.97
C THR A 11 1.18 -26.30 40.37
N ASP A 12 2.04 -25.32 40.42
CA ASP A 12 1.90 -24.04 39.75
C ASP A 12 1.76 -24.28 38.24
N MET A 13 0.55 -24.07 37.71
CA MET A 13 0.31 -24.17 36.28
C MET A 13 0.88 -22.94 35.59
N ASP A 14 1.98 -23.19 34.93
CA ASP A 14 2.65 -22.33 33.97
C ASP A 14 1.65 -21.68 33.00
N SER A 15 1.27 -20.45 33.28
CA SER A 15 0.42 -19.67 32.40
C SER A 15 1.23 -19.16 31.22
N HIS A 16 1.24 -19.96 30.14
CA HIS A 16 1.68 -19.50 28.84
C HIS A 16 0.84 -18.28 28.43
N PRO A 17 1.43 -17.22 27.88
CA PRO A 17 0.67 -16.09 27.35
C PRO A 17 -0.19 -16.59 26.20
N VAL A 18 -1.50 -16.63 26.41
CA VAL A 18 -2.49 -16.89 25.38
C VAL A 18 -2.31 -15.83 24.30
N ASP A 19 -2.02 -16.27 23.10
CA ASP A 19 -1.94 -15.43 21.88
C ASP A 19 -3.34 -14.81 21.66
N ARG A 20 -3.56 -13.64 22.24
CA ARG A 20 -4.85 -12.95 22.21
C ARG A 20 -4.97 -12.25 20.88
N ALA A 21 -5.96 -12.62 20.08
CA ALA A 21 -6.27 -11.90 18.85
C ALA A 21 -6.32 -10.38 19.12
N PRO A 22 -5.76 -9.55 18.22
CA PRO A 22 -5.74 -8.10 18.40
C PRO A 22 -7.15 -7.58 18.65
N THR A 23 -7.28 -6.66 19.62
CA THR A 23 -8.56 -6.03 19.93
C THR A 23 -8.73 -4.78 19.06
N GLN A 24 -9.97 -4.34 18.84
CA GLN A 24 -10.26 -3.08 18.14
C GLN A 24 -9.50 -1.89 18.76
N ALA A 25 -9.26 -1.91 20.07
CA ALA A 25 -8.45 -0.90 20.74
C ALA A 25 -6.97 -0.97 20.36
N ASP A 26 -6.45 -2.16 20.10
CA ASP A 26 -5.06 -2.35 19.66
C ASP A 26 -4.89 -1.91 18.22
N ASP A 27 -5.87 -2.16 17.35
CA ASP A 27 -5.88 -1.68 15.97
C ASP A 27 -5.93 -0.14 15.91
N CYS A 28 -6.76 0.50 16.74
CA CYS A 28 -6.80 1.96 16.84
C CYS A 28 -5.47 2.55 17.33
N ARG A 29 -4.78 1.89 18.28
CA ARG A 29 -3.46 2.33 18.74
C ARG A 29 -2.41 2.16 17.67
N ARG A 30 -2.42 1.03 16.97
CA ARG A 30 -1.53 0.75 15.85
C ARG A 30 -1.70 1.80 14.75
N GLN A 31 -2.93 2.15 14.38
CA GLN A 31 -3.22 3.18 13.38
C GLN A 31 -2.68 4.54 13.80
N ARG A 32 -2.87 4.97 15.06
CA ARG A 32 -2.29 6.23 15.56
C ARG A 32 -0.77 6.28 15.43
N VAL A 33 -0.08 5.15 15.62
CA VAL A 33 1.37 5.09 15.42
C VAL A 33 1.72 5.26 13.95
N ILE A 34 0.98 4.63 13.04
CA ILE A 34 1.18 4.74 11.58
C ILE A 34 1.02 6.20 11.14
N ASP A 35 -0.06 6.87 11.57
CA ASP A 35 -0.33 8.27 11.23
C ASP A 35 0.75 9.21 11.79
N ALA A 36 1.14 9.03 13.04
CA ALA A 36 2.21 9.79 13.68
C ALA A 36 3.56 9.58 12.99
N ALA A 37 3.88 8.34 12.63
CA ALA A 37 5.12 8.02 11.94
C ALA A 37 5.19 8.66 10.54
N MET A 38 4.07 8.66 9.80
CA MET A 38 3.98 9.34 8.53
C MET A 38 4.33 10.83 8.67
N GLN A 39 3.72 11.53 9.65
CA GLN A 39 4.01 12.94 9.93
C GLN A 39 5.49 13.17 10.27
N VAL A 40 6.06 12.32 11.14
CA VAL A 40 7.46 12.40 11.57
C VAL A 40 8.41 12.17 10.39
N PHE A 41 8.14 11.15 9.55
CA PHE A 41 8.97 10.85 8.40
C PHE A 41 8.92 11.95 7.33
N LEU A 42 7.75 12.51 7.05
CA LEU A 42 7.61 13.61 6.10
C LEU A 42 8.29 14.91 6.60
N SER A 43 8.27 15.14 7.91
CA SER A 43 8.80 16.37 8.53
C SER A 43 10.30 16.32 8.76
N TYR A 44 10.85 15.19 9.18
CA TYR A 44 12.26 15.08 9.62
C TYR A 44 13.10 14.12 8.77
N GLY A 45 12.48 13.35 7.88
CA GLY A 45 13.10 12.25 7.15
C GLY A 45 13.21 10.98 7.98
N TYR A 46 13.27 9.84 7.30
CA TYR A 46 13.39 8.54 7.96
C TYR A 46 14.69 8.42 8.78
N LYS A 47 15.82 8.89 8.24
CA LYS A 47 17.13 8.73 8.91
C LYS A 47 17.17 9.43 10.27
N ARG A 48 16.62 10.65 10.35
CA ARG A 48 16.62 11.47 11.57
C ARG A 48 15.52 11.11 12.55
N ALA A 49 14.40 10.60 12.07
CA ALA A 49 13.27 10.20 12.90
C ALA A 49 13.69 9.12 13.92
N THR A 50 13.24 9.27 15.15
CA THR A 50 13.48 8.32 16.25
C THR A 50 12.20 7.67 16.73
N MET A 51 12.31 6.54 17.43
CA MET A 51 11.16 5.90 18.09
C MET A 51 10.52 6.84 19.13
N ASP A 52 11.32 7.72 19.77
CA ASP A 52 10.83 8.69 20.75
C ASP A 52 10.00 9.81 20.08
N ASP A 53 10.41 10.29 18.90
CA ASP A 53 9.65 11.27 18.15
C ASP A 53 8.29 10.71 17.74
N ILE A 54 8.27 9.47 17.26
CA ILE A 54 7.03 8.78 16.85
C ILE A 54 6.12 8.56 18.07
N ALA A 55 6.66 8.06 19.21
CA ALA A 55 5.88 7.83 20.42
C ALA A 55 5.24 9.14 20.93
N ARG A 56 6.02 10.23 20.98
CA ARG A 56 5.54 11.55 21.37
C ARG A 56 4.44 12.07 20.44
N THR A 57 4.61 11.94 19.13
CA THR A 57 3.62 12.38 18.14
C THR A 57 2.35 11.52 18.19
N ALA A 58 2.46 10.23 18.53
CA ALA A 58 1.34 9.31 18.69
C ALA A 58 0.63 9.46 20.06
N ASP A 59 1.09 10.37 20.93
CA ASP A 59 0.60 10.54 22.29
C ASP A 59 0.63 9.22 23.09
N MET A 60 1.79 8.56 23.09
CA MET A 60 2.01 7.34 23.87
C MET A 60 3.42 7.26 24.44
N SER A 61 3.60 6.41 25.46
CA SER A 61 4.91 6.15 26.02
C SER A 61 5.76 5.29 25.07
N ARG A 62 7.09 5.46 25.11
CA ARG A 62 8.03 4.62 24.36
C ARG A 62 7.83 3.12 24.63
N PRO A 63 7.67 2.63 25.87
CA PRO A 63 7.37 1.22 26.10
C PRO A 63 6.08 0.75 25.44
N ALA A 64 5.01 1.59 25.42
CA ALA A 64 3.77 1.26 24.74
C ALA A 64 3.95 1.13 23.22
N LEU A 65 4.79 1.98 22.60
CA LEU A 65 5.13 1.87 21.18
C LEU A 65 5.80 0.53 20.87
N TYR A 66 6.73 0.07 21.71
CA TYR A 66 7.43 -1.20 21.51
C TYR A 66 6.55 -2.44 21.66
N LEU A 67 5.34 -2.33 22.25
CA LEU A 67 4.35 -3.40 22.25
C LEU A 67 3.75 -3.63 20.85
N HIS A 68 3.73 -2.59 20.00
CA HIS A 68 3.15 -2.66 18.65
C HIS A 68 4.18 -2.82 17.53
N PHE A 69 5.40 -2.27 17.71
CA PHE A 69 6.44 -2.26 16.68
C PHE A 69 7.81 -2.48 17.28
N LYS A 70 8.57 -3.44 16.73
CA LYS A 70 9.90 -3.81 17.24
C LYS A 70 10.96 -2.73 16.99
N ASN A 71 10.84 -2.01 15.88
CA ASN A 71 11.82 -1.02 15.44
C ASN A 71 11.21 -0.05 14.42
N LYS A 72 11.98 0.96 14.04
CA LYS A 72 11.59 1.98 13.08
C LYS A 72 11.31 1.43 11.67
N THR A 73 12.01 0.39 11.27
CA THR A 73 11.79 -0.27 9.97
C THR A 73 10.43 -0.94 9.93
N ASP A 74 10.00 -1.61 11.01
CA ASP A 74 8.68 -2.22 11.11
C ASP A 74 7.58 -1.17 10.98
N ILE A 75 7.78 0.01 11.62
CA ILE A 75 6.84 1.13 11.50
C ILE A 75 6.82 1.66 10.06
N PHE A 76 7.99 1.84 9.43
CA PHE A 76 8.06 2.30 8.04
C PHE A 76 7.33 1.35 7.09
N ARG A 77 7.51 0.05 7.24
CA ARG A 77 6.80 -0.96 6.47
C ARG A 77 5.29 -0.90 6.69
N ALA A 78 4.83 -0.72 7.93
CA ALA A 78 3.42 -0.56 8.24
C ALA A 78 2.82 0.72 7.64
N VAL A 79 3.58 1.83 7.62
CA VAL A 79 3.19 3.06 6.90
C VAL A 79 3.07 2.82 5.40
N ALA A 80 4.05 2.14 4.80
CA ALA A 80 4.02 1.82 3.37
C ALA A 80 2.84 0.89 3.02
N ASP A 81 2.60 -0.14 3.83
CA ASP A 81 1.50 -1.08 3.66
C ASP A 81 0.14 -0.37 3.70
N HIS A 82 -0.08 0.44 4.74
CA HIS A 82 -1.30 1.24 4.87
C HIS A 82 -1.52 2.20 3.67
N MET A 83 -0.46 2.84 3.18
CA MET A 83 -0.55 3.68 1.99
C MET A 83 -0.93 2.88 0.73
N PHE A 84 -0.41 1.67 0.58
CA PHE A 84 -0.77 0.80 -0.55
C PHE A 84 -2.20 0.29 -0.44
N GLU A 85 -2.69 -0.03 0.76
CA GLU A 85 -4.10 -0.36 0.98
C GLU A 85 -5.04 0.78 0.55
N LEU A 86 -4.78 2.00 1.00
CA LEU A 86 -5.54 3.18 0.59
C LEU A 86 -5.46 3.44 -0.92
N ALA A 87 -4.31 3.19 -1.52
CA ALA A 87 -4.11 3.31 -2.96
C ALA A 87 -4.92 2.27 -3.74
N LEU A 88 -4.99 1.02 -3.26
CA LEU A 88 -5.82 -0.04 -3.87
C LEU A 88 -7.32 0.28 -3.75
N GLU A 89 -7.77 0.74 -2.59
CA GLU A 89 -9.16 1.18 -2.40
C GLU A 89 -9.52 2.32 -3.36
N SER A 90 -8.67 3.34 -3.45
CA SER A 90 -8.86 4.47 -4.38
C SER A 90 -8.86 4.03 -5.85
N THR A 91 -8.01 3.06 -6.21
CA THR A 91 -8.00 2.44 -7.54
C THR A 91 -9.33 1.75 -7.82
N SER A 92 -9.81 0.93 -6.87
CA SER A 92 -11.08 0.21 -6.99
C SER A 92 -12.25 1.17 -7.19
N LEU A 93 -12.31 2.23 -6.38
CA LEU A 93 -13.36 3.26 -6.48
C LEU A 93 -13.32 3.97 -7.83
N SER A 94 -12.14 4.30 -8.35
CA SER A 94 -11.99 4.95 -9.66
C SER A 94 -12.43 4.03 -10.80
N LEU A 95 -12.06 2.75 -10.74
CA LEU A 95 -12.44 1.76 -11.77
C LEU A 95 -13.93 1.41 -11.73
N ALA A 96 -14.60 1.59 -10.61
CA ALA A 96 -16.05 1.38 -10.46
C ALA A 96 -16.91 2.58 -10.92
N GLN A 97 -16.30 3.74 -11.25
CA GLN A 97 -17.04 4.91 -11.70
C GLN A 97 -17.75 4.67 -13.05
N ASN A 98 -18.80 5.42 -13.29
CA ASN A 98 -19.44 5.47 -14.61
C ASN A 98 -18.53 6.22 -15.60
N GLY A 99 -18.47 5.73 -16.83
CA GLY A 99 -17.66 6.35 -17.88
C GLY A 99 -17.03 5.33 -18.83
N SER A 100 -16.25 5.81 -19.78
CA SER A 100 -15.48 4.94 -20.66
C SER A 100 -14.39 4.17 -19.90
N LEU A 101 -13.87 3.10 -20.49
CA LEU A 101 -12.72 2.41 -19.92
C LEU A 101 -11.55 3.38 -19.67
N ALA A 102 -11.31 4.29 -20.63
CA ALA A 102 -10.23 5.27 -20.50
C ALA A 102 -10.47 6.24 -19.34
N ASP A 103 -11.69 6.72 -19.13
CA ASP A 103 -11.98 7.62 -18.00
C ASP A 103 -11.70 6.94 -16.66
N ARG A 104 -12.13 5.69 -16.51
CA ARG A 104 -11.95 4.90 -15.30
C ARG A 104 -10.48 4.63 -14.99
N ILE A 105 -9.72 4.17 -15.99
CA ILE A 105 -8.28 3.87 -15.83
C ILE A 105 -7.48 5.16 -15.63
N ASN A 106 -7.75 6.22 -16.39
CA ASN A 106 -7.08 7.51 -16.20
C ASN A 106 -7.37 8.09 -14.82
N GLY A 107 -8.60 7.99 -14.31
CA GLY A 107 -8.96 8.41 -12.96
C GLY A 107 -8.16 7.67 -11.89
N ALA A 108 -8.01 6.36 -12.02
CA ALA A 108 -7.20 5.55 -11.12
C ALA A 108 -5.71 5.97 -11.16
N ILE A 109 -5.14 6.17 -12.34
CA ILE A 109 -3.76 6.60 -12.52
C ILE A 109 -3.54 7.99 -11.92
N ASP A 110 -4.42 8.96 -12.21
CA ASP A 110 -4.31 10.32 -11.70
C ASP A 110 -4.36 10.35 -10.18
N THR A 111 -5.30 9.64 -9.56
CA THR A 111 -5.49 9.66 -8.12
C THR A 111 -4.32 9.02 -7.37
N VAL A 112 -3.90 7.83 -7.80
CA VAL A 112 -2.96 7.00 -7.04
C VAL A 112 -1.52 7.18 -7.48
N MET A 113 -1.26 7.19 -8.79
CA MET A 113 0.11 7.15 -9.30
C MET A 113 0.71 8.55 -9.50
N ILE A 114 -0.10 9.58 -9.68
CA ILE A 114 0.38 10.93 -9.95
C ILE A 114 0.17 11.82 -8.72
N ASN A 115 -1.07 12.00 -8.26
CA ASN A 115 -1.34 12.95 -7.17
C ASN A 115 -0.70 12.54 -5.84
N LEU A 116 -0.76 11.25 -5.46
CA LEU A 116 -0.15 10.77 -4.21
C LEU A 116 1.38 10.94 -4.23
N ILE A 117 2.02 10.58 -5.35
CA ILE A 117 3.48 10.73 -5.49
C ILE A 117 3.87 12.21 -5.49
N CYS A 118 3.10 13.09 -6.15
CA CYS A 118 3.33 14.52 -6.13
C CYS A 118 3.21 15.11 -4.72
N GLN A 119 2.22 14.66 -3.92
CA GLN A 119 2.06 15.09 -2.54
C GLN A 119 3.26 14.67 -1.68
N ILE A 120 3.73 13.43 -1.83
CA ILE A 120 4.92 12.96 -1.11
C ILE A 120 6.15 13.76 -1.54
N ASN A 121 6.40 13.93 -2.82
CA ASN A 121 7.53 14.67 -3.36
C ASN A 121 7.52 16.17 -2.98
N SER A 122 6.36 16.74 -2.71
CA SER A 122 6.26 18.14 -2.24
C SER A 122 6.68 18.32 -0.78
N SER A 123 6.84 17.24 -0.02
CA SER A 123 7.35 17.28 1.35
C SER A 123 8.88 17.41 1.38
N ALA A 124 9.42 17.94 2.47
CA ALA A 124 10.86 18.18 2.63
C ALA A 124 11.73 16.93 2.50
N HIS A 125 11.16 15.74 2.75
CA HIS A 125 11.85 14.44 2.77
C HIS A 125 11.16 13.37 1.91
N GLY A 126 10.26 13.77 1.00
CA GLY A 126 9.49 12.84 0.19
C GLY A 126 10.35 11.99 -0.73
N GLU A 127 11.38 12.56 -1.35
CA GLU A 127 12.33 11.83 -2.21
C GLU A 127 13.04 10.72 -1.42
N GLU A 128 13.54 11.02 -0.20
CA GLU A 128 14.14 10.02 0.69
C GLU A 128 13.17 8.86 0.98
N LEU A 129 11.90 9.16 1.24
CA LEU A 129 10.90 8.15 1.56
C LEU A 129 10.55 7.28 0.34
N LEU A 130 10.48 7.87 -0.84
CA LEU A 130 10.24 7.14 -2.09
C LEU A 130 11.41 6.22 -2.48
N ASP A 131 12.65 6.63 -2.20
CA ASP A 131 13.83 5.80 -2.40
C ASP A 131 13.87 4.63 -1.41
N LEU A 132 13.58 4.90 -0.13
CA LEU A 132 13.60 3.89 0.92
C LEU A 132 12.52 2.82 0.75
N LYS A 133 11.35 3.12 0.19
CA LYS A 133 10.31 2.12 -0.06
C LYS A 133 10.83 0.99 -0.97
N ASN A 134 11.68 1.30 -1.94
CA ASN A 134 12.26 0.33 -2.86
C ASN A 134 13.27 -0.61 -2.19
N SER A 135 13.83 -0.24 -1.05
CA SER A 135 14.79 -1.07 -0.30
C SER A 135 14.18 -1.71 0.94
N LEU A 136 13.35 -0.98 1.71
CA LEU A 136 12.79 -1.46 2.96
C LEU A 136 11.42 -2.14 2.83
N ALA A 137 10.71 -1.91 1.71
CA ALA A 137 9.36 -2.40 1.45
C ALA A 137 9.17 -2.90 0.01
N ALA A 138 10.23 -3.41 -0.64
CA ALA A 138 10.21 -3.85 -2.04
C ALA A 138 9.16 -4.94 -2.32
N ASP A 139 8.95 -5.85 -1.38
CA ASP A 139 7.92 -6.89 -1.42
C ASP A 139 6.50 -6.29 -1.41
N LEU A 140 6.26 -5.26 -0.58
CA LEU A 140 4.98 -4.54 -0.55
C LEU A 140 4.75 -3.77 -1.85
N VAL A 141 5.79 -3.13 -2.41
CA VAL A 141 5.72 -2.47 -3.72
C VAL A 141 5.35 -3.46 -4.81
N ALA A 142 5.98 -4.63 -4.84
CA ALA A 142 5.68 -5.67 -5.81
C ALA A 142 4.25 -6.22 -5.64
N GLY A 143 3.82 -6.45 -4.40
CA GLY A 143 2.44 -6.86 -4.08
C GLY A 143 1.41 -5.86 -4.58
N TRP A 144 1.60 -4.58 -4.28
CA TRP A 144 0.73 -3.50 -4.75
C TRP A 144 0.70 -3.42 -6.29
N HIS A 145 1.87 -3.49 -6.94
CA HIS A 145 1.97 -3.44 -8.39
C HIS A 145 1.17 -4.58 -9.05
N ASN A 146 1.32 -5.81 -8.54
CA ASN A 146 0.58 -6.98 -9.02
C ASN A 146 -0.93 -6.83 -8.80
N ALA A 147 -1.35 -6.29 -7.65
CA ALA A 147 -2.76 -6.06 -7.36
C ALA A 147 -3.40 -5.04 -8.31
N VAL A 148 -2.72 -3.90 -8.57
CA VAL A 148 -3.19 -2.89 -9.54
C VAL A 148 -3.26 -3.47 -10.96
N ALA A 149 -2.24 -4.23 -11.39
CA ALA A 149 -2.24 -4.91 -12.68
C ALA A 149 -3.43 -5.87 -12.82
N ALA A 150 -3.75 -6.63 -11.76
CA ALA A 150 -4.91 -7.51 -11.75
C ALA A 150 -6.23 -6.72 -11.86
N MET A 151 -6.38 -5.60 -11.17
CA MET A 151 -7.56 -4.73 -11.26
C MET A 151 -7.74 -4.15 -12.67
N PHE A 152 -6.66 -3.69 -13.30
CA PHE A 152 -6.70 -3.23 -14.69
C PHE A 152 -7.05 -4.37 -15.65
N ARG A 153 -6.44 -5.54 -15.51
CA ARG A 153 -6.77 -6.75 -16.29
C ARG A 153 -8.26 -7.06 -16.23
N ASP A 154 -8.83 -7.11 -15.03
CA ASP A 154 -10.22 -7.50 -14.82
C ASP A 154 -11.18 -6.45 -15.40
N THR A 155 -10.82 -5.17 -15.29
CA THR A 155 -11.58 -4.05 -15.88
C THR A 155 -11.53 -4.08 -17.40
N ILE A 156 -10.36 -4.30 -18.01
CA ILE A 156 -10.18 -4.44 -19.47
C ILE A 156 -10.95 -5.66 -19.99
N ALA A 157 -10.86 -6.80 -19.29
CA ALA A 157 -11.56 -8.03 -19.69
C ALA A 157 -13.08 -7.87 -19.61
N ALA A 158 -13.60 -7.15 -18.61
CA ALA A 158 -15.02 -6.86 -18.49
C ALA A 158 -15.52 -5.96 -19.62
N ASP A 159 -14.76 -4.90 -19.95
CA ASP A 159 -15.12 -3.96 -21.02
C ASP A 159 -15.07 -4.63 -22.39
N ALA A 160 -14.03 -5.44 -22.70
CA ALA A 160 -13.93 -6.21 -23.93
C ALA A 160 -15.12 -7.18 -24.09
N ARG A 161 -15.49 -7.89 -23.02
CA ARG A 161 -16.68 -8.79 -23.02
C ARG A 161 -17.97 -8.03 -23.26
N GLN A 162 -18.16 -6.89 -22.61
CA GLN A 162 -19.35 -6.06 -22.79
C GLN A 162 -19.50 -5.58 -24.24
N ARG A 163 -18.40 -5.31 -24.93
CA ARG A 163 -18.36 -4.90 -26.33
C ARG A 163 -18.38 -6.08 -27.32
N GLY A 164 -18.35 -7.33 -26.85
CA GLY A 164 -18.31 -8.51 -27.69
C GLY A 164 -16.97 -8.71 -28.43
N ILE A 165 -15.86 -8.19 -27.89
CA ILE A 165 -14.54 -8.22 -28.51
C ILE A 165 -13.76 -9.45 -28.02
N ASP A 166 -13.33 -10.27 -28.96
CA ASP A 166 -12.39 -11.37 -28.71
C ASP A 166 -10.96 -10.88 -28.87
N LEU A 167 -10.30 -10.61 -27.73
CA LEU A 167 -8.91 -10.20 -27.70
C LEU A 167 -7.97 -11.29 -28.25
N SER A 168 -8.31 -12.57 -28.09
CA SER A 168 -7.47 -13.68 -28.56
C SER A 168 -7.37 -13.74 -30.08
N ALA A 169 -8.45 -13.37 -30.78
CA ALA A 169 -8.44 -13.23 -32.25
C ALA A 169 -7.48 -12.14 -32.74
N ARG A 170 -7.10 -11.21 -31.86
CA ARG A 170 -6.12 -10.15 -32.15
C ARG A 170 -4.71 -10.47 -31.62
N GLY A 171 -4.50 -11.69 -31.11
CA GLY A 171 -3.23 -12.10 -30.49
C GLY A 171 -2.93 -11.39 -29.15
N LEU A 172 -3.96 -10.86 -28.48
CA LEU A 172 -3.85 -10.12 -27.21
C LEU A 172 -4.62 -10.81 -26.10
N THR A 173 -4.25 -10.48 -24.86
CA THR A 173 -5.05 -10.81 -23.67
C THR A 173 -5.22 -9.56 -22.82
N ALA A 174 -6.25 -9.54 -21.98
CA ALA A 174 -6.42 -8.45 -21.00
C ALA A 174 -5.24 -8.39 -20.02
N ALA A 175 -4.62 -9.53 -19.68
CA ALA A 175 -3.42 -9.59 -18.86
C ALA A 175 -2.25 -8.88 -19.54
N THR A 176 -1.95 -9.23 -20.79
CA THR A 176 -0.89 -8.58 -21.56
C THR A 176 -1.09 -7.06 -21.68
N LEU A 177 -2.32 -6.60 -21.92
CA LEU A 177 -2.63 -5.17 -21.99
C LEU A 177 -2.43 -4.46 -20.65
N ALA A 178 -2.82 -5.09 -19.54
CA ALA A 178 -2.60 -4.55 -18.19
C ALA A 178 -1.12 -4.49 -17.82
N GLU A 179 -0.35 -5.54 -18.11
CA GLU A 179 1.10 -5.60 -17.89
C GLU A 179 1.82 -4.52 -18.71
N MET A 180 1.54 -4.41 -20.01
CA MET A 180 2.11 -3.37 -20.88
C MET A 180 1.77 -1.95 -20.39
N LEU A 181 0.54 -1.74 -19.89
CA LEU A 181 0.15 -0.47 -19.31
C LEU A 181 0.98 -0.15 -18.05
N MET A 182 1.12 -1.10 -17.13
CA MET A 182 1.91 -0.93 -15.91
C MET A 182 3.40 -0.70 -16.21
N ASP A 183 4.00 -1.46 -17.11
CA ASP A 183 5.39 -1.28 -17.54
C ASP A 183 5.60 0.08 -18.21
N GLY A 184 4.65 0.49 -19.06
CA GLY A 184 4.65 1.81 -19.69
C GLY A 184 4.58 2.96 -18.67
N LEU A 185 3.73 2.83 -17.64
CA LEU A 185 3.61 3.81 -16.55
C LEU A 185 4.90 3.87 -15.73
N GLU A 186 5.53 2.74 -15.41
CA GLU A 186 6.78 2.72 -14.67
C GLU A 186 7.95 3.31 -15.50
N GLY A 187 8.04 2.97 -16.78
CA GLY A 187 9.02 3.57 -17.70
C GLY A 187 8.80 5.07 -17.89
N MET A 188 7.55 5.51 -17.92
CA MET A 188 7.19 6.93 -18.02
C MET A 188 7.69 7.71 -16.80
N LYS A 189 7.48 7.22 -15.56
CA LYS A 189 7.92 7.89 -14.33
C LYS A 189 9.42 8.16 -14.30
N ARG A 190 10.23 7.27 -14.88
CA ARG A 190 11.69 7.45 -14.96
C ARG A 190 12.11 8.53 -15.95
N ARG A 191 11.29 8.79 -16.96
CA ARG A 191 11.60 9.70 -18.08
C ARG A 191 10.99 11.08 -17.87
N VAL A 192 9.85 11.17 -17.20
CA VAL A 192 9.06 12.41 -17.07
C VAL A 192 8.85 12.70 -15.60
N SER A 193 9.30 13.89 -15.16
CA SER A 193 9.28 14.28 -13.75
C SER A 193 8.07 15.12 -13.34
N ASP A 194 7.52 15.93 -14.25
CA ASP A 194 6.40 16.80 -13.93
C ASP A 194 5.05 16.10 -14.10
N ALA A 195 4.10 16.43 -13.23
CA ALA A 195 2.80 15.77 -13.14
C ALA A 195 1.95 15.91 -14.41
N ASP A 196 1.98 17.06 -15.08
CA ASP A 196 1.14 17.29 -16.26
C ASP A 196 1.64 16.52 -17.47
N SER A 197 2.96 16.43 -17.65
CA SER A 197 3.56 15.58 -18.67
C SER A 197 3.36 14.09 -18.37
N GLN A 198 3.39 13.70 -17.08
CA GLN A 198 3.04 12.33 -16.67
C GLN A 198 1.59 12.00 -17.02
N ARG A 199 0.63 12.88 -16.71
CA ARG A 199 -0.78 12.69 -17.09
C ARG A 199 -0.96 12.56 -18.58
N LYS A 200 -0.30 13.42 -19.36
CA LYS A 200 -0.36 13.37 -20.83
C LYS A 200 0.18 12.05 -21.37
N ALA A 201 1.31 11.59 -20.87
CA ALA A 201 1.90 10.31 -21.29
C ALA A 201 1.05 9.11 -20.85
N ALA A 202 0.50 9.11 -19.64
CA ALA A 202 -0.41 8.08 -19.16
C ALA A 202 -1.66 7.94 -20.03
N ARG A 203 -2.28 9.07 -20.42
CA ARG A 203 -3.44 9.08 -21.34
C ARG A 203 -3.10 8.46 -22.70
N GLN A 204 -1.89 8.61 -23.19
CA GLN A 204 -1.46 7.95 -24.44
C GLN A 204 -1.36 6.43 -24.29
N LEU A 205 -0.82 5.95 -23.15
CA LEU A 205 -0.77 4.52 -22.85
C LEU A 205 -2.18 3.92 -22.73
N VAL A 206 -3.08 4.59 -22.00
CA VAL A 206 -4.50 4.18 -21.89
C VAL A 206 -5.19 4.18 -23.26
N ARG A 207 -4.90 5.16 -24.12
CA ARG A 207 -5.45 5.21 -25.48
C ARG A 207 -5.04 4.01 -26.32
N ILE A 208 -3.81 3.49 -26.16
CA ILE A 208 -3.37 2.26 -26.84
C ILE A 208 -4.23 1.07 -26.39
N VAL A 209 -4.51 0.96 -25.08
CA VAL A 209 -5.41 -0.09 -24.54
C VAL A 209 -6.81 0.05 -25.12
N GLU A 210 -7.37 1.28 -25.18
CA GLU A 210 -8.68 1.51 -25.81
C GLU A 210 -8.72 1.05 -27.27
N LEU A 211 -7.69 1.39 -28.06
CA LEU A 211 -7.61 0.99 -29.48
C LEU A 211 -7.53 -0.52 -29.65
N ALA A 212 -6.93 -1.24 -28.70
CA ALA A 212 -6.88 -2.70 -28.71
C ALA A 212 -8.26 -3.35 -28.49
N ILE A 213 -9.20 -2.62 -27.88
CA ILE A 213 -10.57 -3.08 -27.60
C ILE A 213 -11.65 -2.24 -28.33
N ALA A 214 -11.28 -1.54 -29.39
CA ALA A 214 -12.22 -0.76 -30.25
C ALA A 214 -12.81 -1.59 -31.38
#